data_81baa06612189da1d0d5eaa6191100fb
#
_entry.id   81baa06612189da1d0d5eaa6191100fb
#
_cell.length_a   1.000
_cell.length_b   1.000
_cell.length_c   1.000
_cell.angle_alpha   90.00
_cell.angle_beta   90.00
_cell.angle_gamma   90.00
#
_symmetry.space_group_name_H-M   'P 1'
#
loop_
_entity.id
_entity.type
_entity.pdbx_description
1 polymer ?
#
loop_
_entity_poly.entity_id
_entity_poly.type
_entity_poly.pdbx_seq_one_letter_code
_entity_poly.pdbx_strand_id
1 'polypeptide(L)'
;MPAISFQSVSKTYSAKRAQSGAASHVVTALDNVSFDIKQGEFFGLLGPNGAGKTTLISILAGLSQASGGSVKVHGHDVLTDYAAARRTIGVVPQELVFDPFFSVREALRIQSGYFGLKNNDAWIDELLASLGLADKANANMRQLSGGMKRRVLVAQALVHKPQVIVLDEPTAGVDVELRQTLWQFIARLNKQGSTVLLTTHYLEEAEALCSRIAMLKQGKVVALANTSELLKAASSNVLRFKIDSELPRHLADKARITGRIVQFPAHNANEIEQYLAAIREAGLVAQDVEIRKADLEDVFLDVMSGKSGVTA
;
A
#
# COMPACT_ATOMS: atom_id res chain seq x y z
N MET A 1 -13.04 -10.99 -16.72
CA MET A 1 -11.58 -11.24 -16.71
C MET A 1 -10.95 -10.39 -15.62
N PRO A 2 -9.99 -10.85 -14.81
CA PRO A 2 -9.32 -9.97 -13.83
C PRO A 2 -8.49 -8.91 -14.55
N ALA A 3 -8.32 -7.75 -13.93
CA ALA A 3 -7.40 -6.72 -14.40
C ALA A 3 -5.95 -7.13 -14.15
N ILE A 4 -5.69 -7.73 -12.97
CA ILE A 4 -4.39 -8.29 -12.62
C ILE A 4 -4.61 -9.70 -12.08
N SER A 5 -3.76 -10.66 -12.48
CA SER A 5 -3.76 -12.02 -11.96
C SER A 5 -2.35 -12.43 -11.57
N PHE A 6 -2.17 -12.84 -10.32
CA PHE A 6 -0.97 -13.47 -9.81
C PHE A 6 -1.25 -14.96 -9.61
N GLN A 7 -0.44 -15.83 -10.22
CA GLN A 7 -0.63 -17.29 -10.18
C GLN A 7 0.64 -17.95 -9.69
N SER A 8 0.63 -18.43 -8.45
CA SER A 8 1.74 -19.16 -7.80
C SER A 8 3.09 -18.41 -7.90
N VAL A 9 3.06 -17.09 -7.77
CA VAL A 9 4.24 -16.25 -7.97
C VAL A 9 5.23 -16.46 -6.83
N SER A 10 6.43 -16.90 -7.19
CA SER A 10 7.55 -17.09 -6.27
C SER A 10 8.76 -16.30 -6.74
N LYS A 11 9.55 -15.78 -5.79
CA LYS A 11 10.79 -15.05 -6.08
C LYS A 11 11.85 -15.34 -5.05
N THR A 12 12.99 -15.81 -5.53
CA THR A 12 14.19 -16.02 -4.73
C THR A 12 15.32 -15.15 -5.25
N TYR A 13 16.14 -14.63 -4.33
CA TYR A 13 17.37 -13.92 -4.64
C TYR A 13 18.55 -14.71 -4.08
N SER A 14 19.55 -14.99 -4.92
CA SER A 14 20.81 -15.56 -4.50
C SER A 14 21.78 -14.43 -4.16
N ALA A 15 22.19 -14.31 -2.91
CA ALA A 15 23.28 -13.41 -2.55
C ALA A 15 24.58 -13.96 -3.20
N LYS A 16 25.20 -13.17 -4.08
CA LYS A 16 26.53 -13.50 -4.62
C LYS A 16 27.49 -13.61 -3.44
N ARG A 17 28.32 -14.69 -3.46
CA ARG A 17 29.36 -14.99 -2.50
C ARG A 17 30.17 -13.73 -2.11
N ALA A 18 30.06 -13.30 -0.86
CA ALA A 18 31.10 -12.44 -0.31
C ALA A 18 32.40 -13.22 -0.30
N GLN A 19 33.56 -12.58 -0.51
CA GLN A 19 34.91 -13.18 -0.65
C GLN A 19 35.36 -13.98 0.57
N SER A 20 34.56 -14.26 1.56
CA SER A 20 34.86 -14.93 2.83
C SER A 20 34.13 -16.25 3.02
N GLY A 21 34.13 -17.18 2.05
CA GLY A 21 33.80 -18.58 2.31
C GLY A 21 32.42 -18.96 2.90
N ALA A 22 31.52 -18.02 3.13
CA ALA A 22 30.19 -18.27 3.68
C ALA A 22 29.28 -18.90 2.62
N ALA A 23 28.40 -19.80 3.04
CA ALA A 23 27.39 -20.44 2.19
C ALA A 23 26.51 -19.39 1.50
N SER A 24 26.14 -19.63 0.22
CA SER A 24 25.23 -18.76 -0.52
C SER A 24 23.88 -18.70 0.20
N HIS A 25 23.54 -17.55 0.75
CA HIS A 25 22.25 -17.35 1.41
C HIS A 25 21.20 -17.07 0.34
N VAL A 26 20.21 -17.96 0.19
CA VAL A 26 19.04 -17.76 -0.67
C VAL A 26 17.97 -17.06 0.15
N VAL A 27 17.52 -15.88 -0.29
CA VAL A 27 16.43 -15.14 0.33
C VAL A 27 15.18 -15.36 -0.50
N THR A 28 14.13 -15.94 0.09
CA THR A 28 12.83 -16.07 -0.52
C THR A 28 12.03 -14.80 -0.26
N ALA A 29 11.82 -13.99 -1.29
CA ALA A 29 11.09 -12.74 -1.20
C ALA A 29 9.58 -12.93 -1.44
N LEU A 30 9.19 -13.92 -2.25
CA LEU A 30 7.80 -14.33 -2.49
C LEU A 30 7.73 -15.85 -2.52
N ASP A 31 6.69 -16.41 -1.91
CA ASP A 31 6.45 -17.84 -1.80
C ASP A 31 5.00 -18.17 -2.16
N ASN A 32 4.81 -18.61 -3.40
CA ASN A 32 3.53 -19.10 -3.95
C ASN A 32 2.36 -18.11 -3.80
N VAL A 33 2.57 -16.83 -4.14
CA VAL A 33 1.57 -15.78 -4.05
C VAL A 33 0.55 -15.93 -5.18
N SER A 34 -0.74 -16.06 -4.82
CA SER A 34 -1.83 -16.22 -5.79
C SER A 34 -3.04 -15.38 -5.36
N PHE A 35 -3.46 -14.43 -6.20
CA PHE A 35 -4.73 -13.72 -6.10
C PHE A 35 -5.02 -12.93 -7.38
N ASP A 36 -6.28 -12.54 -7.55
CA ASP A 36 -6.75 -11.74 -8.67
C ASP A 36 -7.28 -10.38 -8.18
N ILE A 37 -7.10 -9.34 -9.00
CA ILE A 37 -7.69 -8.02 -8.82
C ILE A 37 -8.70 -7.81 -9.95
N LYS A 38 -9.95 -7.46 -9.60
CA LYS A 38 -11.03 -7.27 -10.56
C LYS A 38 -10.88 -5.93 -11.30
N GLN A 39 -11.47 -5.82 -12.48
CA GLN A 39 -11.52 -4.54 -13.20
C GLN A 39 -12.32 -3.50 -12.40
N GLY A 40 -11.80 -2.25 -12.36
CA GLY A 40 -12.38 -1.16 -11.61
C GLY A 40 -12.24 -1.28 -10.08
N GLU A 41 -11.54 -2.30 -9.58
CA GLU A 41 -11.31 -2.48 -8.16
C GLU A 41 -10.26 -1.49 -7.63
N PHE A 42 -10.49 -0.91 -6.44
CA PHE A 42 -9.45 -0.25 -5.67
C PHE A 42 -8.95 -1.25 -4.64
N PHE A 43 -7.75 -1.79 -4.86
CA PHE A 43 -7.20 -2.92 -4.12
C PHE A 43 -5.98 -2.50 -3.29
N GLY A 44 -5.95 -2.91 -2.01
CA GLY A 44 -4.83 -2.67 -1.10
C GLY A 44 -3.89 -3.87 -1.01
N LEU A 45 -2.59 -3.64 -1.09
CA LEU A 45 -1.55 -4.63 -0.81
C LEU A 45 -0.74 -4.16 0.40
N LEU A 46 -1.02 -4.73 1.56
CA LEU A 46 -0.44 -4.33 2.84
C LEU A 46 0.57 -5.36 3.34
N GLY A 47 1.40 -4.96 4.27
CA GLY A 47 2.38 -5.83 4.92
C GLY A 47 3.56 -5.03 5.49
N PRO A 48 4.32 -5.57 6.44
CA PRO A 48 5.49 -4.91 6.99
C PRO A 48 6.59 -4.71 5.95
N ASN A 49 7.61 -3.95 6.32
CA ASN A 49 8.81 -3.82 5.48
C ASN A 49 9.46 -5.20 5.28
N GLY A 50 9.87 -5.49 4.04
CA GLY A 50 10.42 -6.79 3.68
C GLY A 50 9.38 -7.91 3.47
N ALA A 51 8.07 -7.62 3.53
CA ALA A 51 7.01 -8.60 3.28
C ALA A 51 6.95 -9.11 1.83
N GLY A 52 7.60 -8.42 0.86
CA GLY A 52 7.60 -8.78 -0.55
C GLY A 52 6.77 -7.87 -1.46
N LYS A 53 6.12 -6.81 -0.92
CA LYS A 53 5.25 -5.91 -1.70
C LYS A 53 5.94 -5.30 -2.91
N THR A 54 7.06 -4.62 -2.71
CA THR A 54 7.85 -3.99 -3.80
C THR A 54 8.39 -5.02 -4.79
N THR A 55 8.73 -6.24 -4.33
CA THR A 55 9.12 -7.34 -5.22
C THR A 55 7.96 -7.75 -6.12
N LEU A 56 6.75 -7.90 -5.57
CA LEU A 56 5.56 -8.25 -6.33
C LEU A 56 5.21 -7.17 -7.36
N ILE A 57 5.27 -5.89 -6.97
CA ILE A 57 5.10 -4.74 -7.87
C ILE A 57 6.17 -4.72 -8.96
N SER A 58 7.43 -4.98 -8.63
CA SER A 58 8.53 -5.01 -9.60
C SER A 58 8.33 -6.10 -10.66
N ILE A 59 7.78 -7.25 -10.26
CA ILE A 59 7.43 -8.32 -11.21
C ILE A 59 6.24 -7.88 -12.08
N LEU A 60 5.19 -7.32 -11.49
CA LEU A 60 4.03 -6.80 -12.22
C LEU A 60 4.42 -5.72 -13.24
N ALA A 61 5.35 -4.83 -12.87
CA ALA A 61 5.88 -3.78 -13.75
C ALA A 61 6.83 -4.32 -14.85
N GLY A 62 7.19 -5.61 -14.79
CA GLY A 62 8.17 -6.21 -15.69
C GLY A 62 9.61 -5.73 -15.46
N LEU A 63 9.92 -5.22 -14.26
CA LEU A 63 11.26 -4.81 -13.84
C LEU A 63 12.07 -5.95 -13.26
N SER A 64 11.41 -7.01 -12.79
CA SER A 64 12.00 -8.23 -12.27
C SER A 64 11.24 -9.44 -12.77
N GLN A 65 11.94 -10.56 -13.00
CA GLN A 65 11.29 -11.82 -13.37
C GLN A 65 10.95 -12.63 -12.11
N ALA A 66 9.78 -13.28 -12.09
CA ALA A 66 9.46 -14.29 -11.09
C ALA A 66 10.41 -15.49 -11.22
N SER A 67 10.71 -16.17 -10.11
CA SER A 67 11.43 -17.45 -10.12
C SER A 67 10.50 -18.62 -10.43
N GLY A 68 9.20 -18.43 -10.26
CA GLY A 68 8.12 -19.38 -10.58
C GLY A 68 6.77 -18.68 -10.63
N GLY A 69 5.80 -19.32 -11.27
CA GLY A 69 4.47 -18.77 -11.48
C GLY A 69 4.38 -17.78 -12.64
N SER A 70 3.24 -17.09 -12.74
CA SER A 70 3.00 -16.09 -13.81
C SER A 70 2.21 -14.90 -13.29
N VAL A 71 2.38 -13.74 -13.96
CA VAL A 71 1.62 -12.50 -13.70
C VAL A 71 1.02 -12.01 -15.01
N LYS A 72 -0.27 -11.70 -14.99
CA LYS A 72 -0.97 -11.17 -16.18
C LYS A 72 -1.68 -9.86 -15.86
N VAL A 73 -1.69 -8.96 -16.82
CA VAL A 73 -2.44 -7.69 -16.80
C VAL A 73 -3.41 -7.70 -17.98
N HIS A 74 -4.70 -7.63 -17.72
CA HIS A 74 -5.75 -7.77 -18.74
C HIS A 74 -5.56 -8.99 -19.66
N GLY A 75 -5.05 -10.10 -19.09
CA GLY A 75 -4.78 -11.35 -19.83
C GLY A 75 -3.41 -11.40 -20.49
N HIS A 76 -2.70 -10.28 -20.63
CA HIS A 76 -1.34 -10.19 -21.19
C HIS A 76 -0.31 -10.58 -20.12
N ASP A 77 0.52 -11.57 -20.41
CA ASP A 77 1.59 -11.99 -19.51
C ASP A 77 2.71 -10.94 -19.50
N VAL A 78 3.13 -10.53 -18.28
CA VAL A 78 4.10 -9.43 -18.11
C VAL A 78 5.51 -9.76 -18.63
N LEU A 79 5.80 -11.04 -18.87
CA LEU A 79 7.09 -11.53 -19.39
C LEU A 79 7.05 -11.79 -20.88
N THR A 80 6.06 -12.57 -21.35
CA THR A 80 5.98 -13.04 -22.74
C THR A 80 5.24 -12.05 -23.66
N ASP A 81 4.26 -11.29 -23.13
CA ASP A 81 3.52 -10.25 -23.86
C ASP A 81 3.70 -8.88 -23.19
N TYR A 82 4.96 -8.57 -22.84
CA TYR A 82 5.33 -7.40 -22.06
C TYR A 82 4.91 -6.07 -22.70
N ALA A 83 4.90 -5.99 -24.01
CA ALA A 83 4.57 -4.74 -24.72
C ALA A 83 3.08 -4.38 -24.55
N ALA A 84 2.17 -5.36 -24.64
CA ALA A 84 0.75 -5.16 -24.40
C ALA A 84 0.49 -4.90 -22.90
N ALA A 85 1.07 -5.69 -21.99
CA ALA A 85 0.95 -5.51 -20.56
C ALA A 85 1.37 -4.09 -20.13
N ARG A 86 2.53 -3.60 -20.57
CA ARG A 86 3.04 -2.27 -20.20
C ARG A 86 2.21 -1.10 -20.74
N ARG A 87 1.51 -1.27 -21.86
CA ARG A 87 0.61 -0.24 -22.38
C ARG A 87 -0.63 -0.03 -21.52
N THR A 88 -1.01 -1.03 -20.74
CA THR A 88 -2.22 -0.98 -19.89
C THR A 88 -1.94 -0.56 -18.46
N ILE A 89 -0.67 -0.50 -18.04
CA ILE A 89 -0.27 -0.26 -16.64
C ILE A 89 0.51 1.06 -16.50
N GLY A 90 0.16 1.84 -15.49
CA GLY A 90 0.95 2.98 -15.02
C GLY A 90 1.47 2.70 -13.61
N VAL A 91 2.77 2.80 -13.41
CA VAL A 91 3.41 2.50 -12.11
C VAL A 91 4.05 3.73 -11.54
N VAL A 92 3.67 4.10 -10.31
CA VAL A 92 4.32 5.13 -9.51
C VAL A 92 5.26 4.41 -8.53
N PRO A 93 6.58 4.50 -8.73
CA PRO A 93 7.55 3.81 -7.88
C PRO A 93 7.71 4.51 -6.52
N GLN A 94 8.19 3.78 -5.52
CA GLN A 94 8.50 4.33 -4.20
C GLN A 94 9.64 5.36 -4.25
N GLU A 95 10.67 5.12 -5.07
CA GLU A 95 11.83 6.01 -5.20
C GLU A 95 11.54 7.19 -6.12
N LEU A 96 12.10 8.37 -5.79
CA LEU A 96 12.01 9.58 -6.60
C LEU A 96 13.10 9.56 -7.67
N VAL A 97 12.78 9.02 -8.85
CA VAL A 97 13.65 9.05 -10.02
C VAL A 97 13.15 10.11 -10.98
N PHE A 98 13.97 11.08 -11.33
CA PHE A 98 13.63 12.15 -12.28
C PHE A 98 14.83 12.57 -13.11
N ASP A 99 14.57 13.02 -14.34
CA ASP A 99 15.58 13.62 -15.19
C ASP A 99 15.70 15.12 -14.84
N PRO A 100 16.88 15.57 -14.44
CA PRO A 100 17.08 16.95 -14.00
C PRO A 100 17.19 17.98 -15.13
N PHE A 101 17.20 17.55 -16.41
CA PHE A 101 17.44 18.41 -17.55
C PHE A 101 16.16 18.99 -18.16
N PHE A 102 15.01 18.38 -17.89
CA PHE A 102 13.73 18.78 -18.48
C PHE A 102 12.86 19.60 -17.52
N SER A 103 11.99 20.41 -18.10
CA SER A 103 10.84 20.97 -17.40
C SER A 103 9.79 19.87 -17.16
N VAL A 104 8.83 20.15 -16.25
CA VAL A 104 7.74 19.22 -15.95
C VAL A 104 6.97 18.82 -17.21
N ARG A 105 6.59 19.81 -18.03
CA ARG A 105 5.84 19.59 -19.28
C ARG A 105 6.65 18.77 -20.28
N GLU A 106 7.93 19.09 -20.48
CA GLU A 106 8.79 18.32 -21.37
C GLU A 106 8.91 16.87 -20.94
N ALA A 107 9.12 16.61 -19.64
CA ALA A 107 9.18 15.26 -19.08
C ALA A 107 7.89 14.47 -19.38
N LEU A 108 6.71 15.10 -19.24
CA LEU A 108 5.43 14.47 -19.55
C LEU A 108 5.23 14.23 -21.06
N ARG A 109 5.66 15.16 -21.91
CA ARG A 109 5.64 14.98 -23.39
C ARG A 109 6.55 13.85 -23.82
N ILE A 110 7.77 13.75 -23.28
CA ILE A 110 8.70 12.67 -23.55
C ILE A 110 8.09 11.34 -23.12
N GLN A 111 7.56 11.29 -21.91
CA GLN A 111 6.87 10.08 -21.40
C GLN A 111 5.70 9.68 -22.30
N SER A 112 4.88 10.64 -22.74
CA SER A 112 3.79 10.42 -23.70
C SER A 112 4.29 9.82 -25.01
N GLY A 113 5.44 10.31 -25.49
CA GLY A 113 6.10 9.82 -26.71
C GLY A 113 6.54 8.35 -26.64
N TYR A 114 6.97 7.86 -25.46
CA TYR A 114 7.30 6.44 -25.27
C TYR A 114 6.10 5.50 -25.48
N PHE A 115 4.88 6.00 -25.26
CA PHE A 115 3.64 5.27 -25.55
C PHE A 115 3.10 5.53 -26.96
N GLY A 116 3.84 6.27 -27.79
CA GLY A 116 3.44 6.62 -29.17
C GLY A 116 2.31 7.65 -29.25
N LEU A 117 2.00 8.35 -28.16
CA LEU A 117 0.94 9.35 -28.13
C LEU A 117 1.44 10.67 -28.72
N LYS A 118 0.73 11.17 -29.73
CA LYS A 118 0.94 12.49 -30.33
C LYS A 118 -0.16 13.44 -29.87
N ASN A 119 0.19 14.73 -29.71
CA ASN A 119 -0.78 15.80 -29.38
C ASN A 119 -1.54 15.53 -28.05
N ASN A 120 -0.84 15.07 -27.02
CA ASN A 120 -1.42 14.71 -25.71
C ASN A 120 -1.46 15.91 -24.72
N ASP A 121 -1.24 17.13 -25.20
CA ASP A 121 -1.10 18.33 -24.34
C ASP A 121 -2.36 18.61 -23.50
N ALA A 122 -3.54 18.43 -24.06
CA ALA A 122 -4.79 18.64 -23.32
C ALA A 122 -4.90 17.73 -22.09
N TRP A 123 -4.48 16.46 -22.21
CA TRP A 123 -4.45 15.55 -21.06
C TRP A 123 -3.31 15.87 -20.09
N ILE A 124 -2.16 16.29 -20.60
CA ILE A 124 -1.05 16.76 -19.75
C ILE A 124 -1.48 17.97 -18.93
N ASP A 125 -2.20 18.94 -19.53
CA ASP A 125 -2.73 20.10 -18.81
C ASP A 125 -3.75 19.70 -17.73
N GLU A 126 -4.62 18.75 -18.02
CA GLU A 126 -5.57 18.20 -17.03
C GLU A 126 -4.83 17.51 -15.86
N LEU A 127 -3.80 16.71 -16.15
CA LEU A 127 -2.96 16.07 -15.12
C LEU A 127 -2.28 17.13 -14.23
N LEU A 128 -1.66 18.13 -14.85
CA LEU A 128 -0.96 19.19 -14.12
C LEU A 128 -1.91 19.99 -13.24
N ALA A 129 -3.10 20.34 -13.74
CA ALA A 129 -4.13 21.03 -12.98
C ALA A 129 -4.62 20.17 -11.80
N SER A 130 -4.97 18.90 -12.07
CA SER A 130 -5.49 17.97 -11.06
C SER A 130 -4.48 17.62 -9.96
N LEU A 131 -3.18 17.72 -10.25
CA LEU A 131 -2.11 17.45 -9.31
C LEU A 131 -1.50 18.74 -8.70
N GLY A 132 -2.10 19.91 -8.94
CA GLY A 132 -1.62 21.20 -8.42
C GLY A 132 -0.21 21.56 -8.91
N LEU A 133 0.08 21.30 -10.18
CA LEU A 133 1.36 21.56 -10.84
C LEU A 133 1.24 22.51 -12.03
N ALA A 134 0.07 23.11 -12.27
CA ALA A 134 -0.17 23.95 -13.44
C ALA A 134 0.80 25.16 -13.52
N ASP A 135 1.05 25.83 -12.40
CA ASP A 135 1.99 26.96 -12.25
C ASP A 135 3.47 26.54 -12.37
N LYS A 136 3.75 25.26 -12.26
CA LYS A 136 5.09 24.63 -12.35
C LYS A 136 5.33 23.90 -13.66
N ALA A 137 4.40 23.96 -14.61
CA ALA A 137 4.50 23.23 -15.88
C ALA A 137 5.82 23.45 -16.62
N ASN A 138 6.32 24.68 -16.62
CA ASN A 138 7.57 25.08 -17.28
C ASN A 138 8.77 25.16 -16.34
N ALA A 139 8.59 24.84 -15.05
CA ALA A 139 9.69 24.80 -14.10
C ALA A 139 10.59 23.59 -14.35
N ASN A 140 11.90 23.74 -14.14
CA ASN A 140 12.83 22.62 -14.23
C ASN A 140 12.63 21.67 -13.03
N MET A 141 12.75 20.36 -13.29
CA MET A 141 12.57 19.32 -12.27
C MET A 141 13.45 19.50 -11.03
N ARG A 142 14.63 20.12 -11.17
CA ARG A 142 15.53 20.41 -10.02
C ARG A 142 14.93 21.41 -9.03
N GLN A 143 14.11 22.34 -9.51
CA GLN A 143 13.53 23.43 -8.71
C GLN A 143 12.33 22.99 -7.87
N LEU A 144 11.86 21.76 -8.08
CA LEU A 144 10.69 21.22 -7.40
C LEU A 144 11.03 20.67 -6.02
N SER A 145 10.12 20.84 -5.05
CA SER A 145 10.16 20.14 -3.77
C SER A 145 10.00 18.61 -3.95
N GLY A 146 10.33 17.83 -2.93
CA GLY A 146 10.14 16.37 -2.95
C GLY A 146 8.70 15.97 -3.23
N GLY A 147 7.73 16.64 -2.59
CA GLY A 147 6.30 16.39 -2.81
C GLY A 147 5.84 16.76 -4.24
N MET A 148 6.39 17.87 -4.82
CA MET A 148 6.12 18.21 -6.22
C MET A 148 6.69 17.17 -7.18
N LYS A 149 7.93 16.70 -6.96
CA LYS A 149 8.53 15.62 -7.76
C LYS A 149 7.69 14.35 -7.71
N ARG A 150 7.18 13.99 -6.53
CA ARG A 150 6.30 12.83 -6.36
C ARG A 150 5.04 12.97 -7.24
N ARG A 151 4.42 14.14 -7.25
CA ARG A 151 3.23 14.40 -8.10
C ARG A 151 3.56 14.36 -9.59
N VAL A 152 4.76 14.78 -10.01
CA VAL A 152 5.20 14.64 -11.40
C VAL A 152 5.37 13.16 -11.78
N LEU A 153 5.90 12.30 -10.88
CA LEU A 153 5.96 10.85 -11.12
C LEU A 153 4.56 10.24 -11.28
N VAL A 154 3.59 10.70 -10.47
CA VAL A 154 2.19 10.29 -10.66
C VAL A 154 1.68 10.72 -12.05
N ALA A 155 1.92 11.98 -12.45
CA ALA A 155 1.54 12.46 -13.79
C ALA A 155 2.18 11.63 -14.90
N GLN A 156 3.46 11.29 -14.78
CA GLN A 156 4.18 10.45 -15.75
C GLN A 156 3.56 9.05 -15.87
N ALA A 157 3.21 8.43 -14.74
CA ALA A 157 2.55 7.12 -14.72
C ALA A 157 1.16 7.14 -15.37
N LEU A 158 0.48 8.30 -15.38
CA LEU A 158 -0.89 8.45 -15.87
C LEU A 158 -0.98 9.09 -17.28
N VAL A 159 0.14 9.50 -17.85
CA VAL A 159 0.16 10.27 -19.11
C VAL A 159 -0.47 9.52 -20.29
N HIS A 160 -0.42 8.19 -20.29
CA HIS A 160 -0.97 7.32 -21.33
C HIS A 160 -2.36 6.76 -20.99
N LYS A 161 -3.03 7.28 -19.95
CA LYS A 161 -4.37 6.85 -19.49
C LYS A 161 -4.45 5.34 -19.23
N PRO A 162 -3.61 4.79 -18.35
CA PRO A 162 -3.56 3.35 -18.12
C PRO A 162 -4.88 2.83 -17.54
N GLN A 163 -5.23 1.59 -17.89
CA GLN A 163 -6.38 0.88 -17.30
C GLN A 163 -6.08 0.37 -15.88
N VAL A 164 -4.80 0.15 -15.57
CA VAL A 164 -4.31 -0.28 -14.26
C VAL A 164 -3.31 0.75 -13.72
N ILE A 165 -3.56 1.24 -12.53
CA ILE A 165 -2.71 2.21 -11.82
C ILE A 165 -2.10 1.52 -10.62
N VAL A 166 -0.78 1.45 -10.53
CA VAL A 166 -0.04 0.90 -9.39
C VAL A 166 0.66 2.03 -8.66
N LEU A 167 0.37 2.15 -7.38
CA LEU A 167 0.87 3.20 -6.51
C LEU A 167 1.68 2.55 -5.38
N ASP A 168 3.00 2.64 -5.44
CA ASP A 168 3.88 2.12 -4.39
C ASP A 168 4.26 3.25 -3.43
N GLU A 169 3.56 3.31 -2.28
CA GLU A 169 3.68 4.35 -1.25
C GLU A 169 3.63 5.80 -1.81
N PRO A 170 2.59 6.17 -2.56
CA PRO A 170 2.57 7.41 -3.35
C PRO A 170 2.55 8.67 -2.49
N THR A 171 2.15 8.58 -1.22
CA THR A 171 1.99 9.70 -0.28
C THR A 171 3.13 9.86 0.72
N ALA A 172 4.18 9.02 0.62
CA ALA A 172 5.34 9.12 1.49
C ALA A 172 6.03 10.50 1.33
N GLY A 173 6.13 11.23 2.44
CA GLY A 173 6.74 12.57 2.46
C GLY A 173 5.92 13.68 1.80
N VAL A 174 4.62 13.43 1.56
CA VAL A 174 3.66 14.42 1.04
C VAL A 174 2.85 15.00 2.19
N ASP A 175 2.63 16.32 2.20
CA ASP A 175 1.78 16.97 3.20
C ASP A 175 0.29 16.57 3.07
N VAL A 176 -0.49 16.84 4.13
CA VAL A 176 -1.88 16.36 4.25
C VAL A 176 -2.80 16.89 3.14
N GLU A 177 -2.69 18.18 2.79
CA GLU A 177 -3.55 18.81 1.77
C GLU A 177 -3.28 18.22 0.39
N LEU A 178 -2.01 18.08 0.03
CA LEU A 178 -1.60 17.50 -1.25
C LEU A 178 -1.93 16.01 -1.34
N ARG A 179 -1.88 15.30 -0.20
CA ARG A 179 -2.32 13.90 -0.11
C ARG A 179 -3.81 13.75 -0.44
N GLN A 180 -4.64 14.62 0.12
CA GLN A 180 -6.08 14.63 -0.17
C GLN A 180 -6.37 14.91 -1.66
N THR A 181 -5.68 15.89 -2.24
CA THR A 181 -5.80 16.21 -3.68
C THR A 181 -5.45 15.00 -4.55
N LEU A 182 -4.35 14.30 -4.25
CA LEU A 182 -3.94 13.10 -4.95
C LEU A 182 -5.03 12.01 -4.87
N TRP A 183 -5.56 11.74 -3.66
CA TRP A 183 -6.56 10.70 -3.46
C TRP A 183 -7.89 11.03 -4.16
N GLN A 184 -8.33 12.29 -4.14
CA GLN A 184 -9.51 12.71 -4.90
C GLN A 184 -9.33 12.48 -6.40
N PHE A 185 -8.16 12.76 -6.93
CA PHE A 185 -7.85 12.54 -8.34
C PHE A 185 -7.82 11.05 -8.70
N ILE A 186 -7.11 10.22 -7.92
CA ILE A 186 -7.06 8.77 -8.15
C ILE A 186 -8.44 8.12 -7.99
N ALA A 187 -9.22 8.51 -6.97
CA ALA A 187 -10.58 8.02 -6.78
C ALA A 187 -11.51 8.39 -7.96
N ARG A 188 -11.33 9.57 -8.56
CA ARG A 188 -12.03 9.96 -9.80
C ARG A 188 -11.69 9.03 -10.95
N LEU A 189 -10.39 8.72 -11.18
CA LEU A 189 -9.96 7.79 -12.23
C LEU A 189 -10.51 6.37 -11.98
N ASN A 190 -10.53 5.92 -10.74
CA ASN A 190 -11.11 4.63 -10.38
C ASN A 190 -12.61 4.58 -10.67
N LYS A 191 -13.38 5.63 -10.31
CA LYS A 191 -14.80 5.75 -10.67
C LYS A 191 -15.04 5.78 -12.18
N GLN A 192 -14.07 6.22 -12.97
CA GLN A 192 -14.10 6.19 -14.44
C GLN A 192 -13.71 4.82 -15.02
N GLY A 193 -13.43 3.82 -14.16
CA GLY A 193 -13.18 2.44 -14.55
C GLY A 193 -11.72 1.98 -14.46
N SER A 194 -10.77 2.83 -14.07
CA SER A 194 -9.39 2.40 -13.85
C SER A 194 -9.30 1.50 -12.61
N THR A 195 -8.54 0.41 -12.72
CA THR A 195 -8.21 -0.46 -11.58
C THR A 195 -7.01 0.13 -10.82
N VAL A 196 -7.06 0.16 -9.49
CA VAL A 196 -5.98 0.71 -8.67
C VAL A 196 -5.42 -0.36 -7.74
N LEU A 197 -4.10 -0.55 -7.77
CA LEU A 197 -3.34 -1.32 -6.78
C LEU A 197 -2.51 -0.34 -5.94
N LEU A 198 -2.82 -0.28 -4.64
CA LEU A 198 -2.18 0.61 -3.68
C LEU A 198 -1.34 -0.18 -2.69
N THR A 199 -0.08 0.22 -2.48
CA THR A 199 0.63 -0.07 -1.24
C THR A 199 0.75 1.20 -0.42
N THR A 200 0.58 1.09 0.86
CA THR A 200 0.74 2.20 1.80
C THR A 200 1.11 1.67 3.19
N HIS A 201 1.79 2.47 3.96
CA HIS A 201 1.97 2.27 5.40
C HIS A 201 0.95 3.07 6.23
N TYR A 202 0.15 3.93 5.59
CA TYR A 202 -0.99 4.62 6.20
C TYR A 202 -2.24 3.77 6.07
N LEU A 203 -2.54 2.98 7.11
CA LEU A 203 -3.65 2.01 7.07
C LEU A 203 -5.02 2.69 6.93
N GLU A 204 -5.16 3.92 7.45
CA GLU A 204 -6.33 4.78 7.26
C GLU A 204 -6.63 5.07 5.77
N GLU A 205 -5.60 5.22 4.93
CA GLU A 205 -5.78 5.40 3.48
C GLU A 205 -6.32 4.11 2.84
N ALA A 206 -5.76 2.97 3.22
CA ALA A 206 -6.22 1.67 2.71
C ALA A 206 -7.67 1.38 3.16
N GLU A 207 -8.03 1.70 4.41
CA GLU A 207 -9.37 1.56 4.92
C GLU A 207 -10.38 2.41 4.16
N ALA A 208 -10.03 3.68 3.90
CA ALA A 208 -10.93 4.64 3.24
C ALA A 208 -11.10 4.38 1.74
N LEU A 209 -10.07 3.85 1.06
CA LEU A 209 -10.03 3.79 -0.40
C LEU A 209 -10.23 2.37 -0.95
N CYS A 210 -9.69 1.35 -0.26
CA CYS A 210 -9.64 0.00 -0.81
C CYS A 210 -10.91 -0.78 -0.51
N SER A 211 -11.50 -1.37 -1.53
CA SER A 211 -12.66 -2.26 -1.38
C SER A 211 -12.25 -3.65 -0.86
N ARG A 212 -11.05 -4.10 -1.24
CA ARG A 212 -10.48 -5.39 -0.83
C ARG A 212 -8.99 -5.25 -0.58
N ILE A 213 -8.46 -6.04 0.35
CA ILE A 213 -7.09 -5.96 0.82
C ILE A 213 -6.47 -7.36 0.85
N ALA A 214 -5.24 -7.46 0.33
CA ALA A 214 -4.34 -8.57 0.59
C ALA A 214 -3.27 -8.14 1.61
N MET A 215 -3.01 -8.97 2.60
CA MET A 215 -1.94 -8.76 3.57
C MET A 215 -0.81 -9.77 3.31
N LEU A 216 0.40 -9.26 3.08
CA LEU A 216 1.61 -10.07 2.90
C LEU A 216 2.43 -10.11 4.20
N LYS A 217 2.94 -11.31 4.51
CA LYS A 217 3.92 -11.54 5.57
C LYS A 217 4.94 -12.56 5.10
N GLN A 218 6.23 -12.20 5.14
CA GLN A 218 7.33 -13.12 4.75
C GLN A 218 7.13 -13.76 3.36
N GLY A 219 6.69 -12.97 2.39
CA GLY A 219 6.48 -13.41 1.02
C GLY A 219 5.20 -14.19 0.76
N LYS A 220 4.32 -14.38 1.76
CA LYS A 220 3.05 -15.12 1.64
C LYS A 220 1.85 -14.20 1.85
N VAL A 221 0.74 -14.51 1.19
CA VAL A 221 -0.57 -13.91 1.50
C VAL A 221 -1.09 -14.54 2.78
N VAL A 222 -1.28 -13.75 3.83
CA VAL A 222 -1.78 -14.20 5.13
C VAL A 222 -3.23 -13.80 5.36
N ALA A 223 -3.76 -12.83 4.61
CA ALA A 223 -5.17 -12.47 4.59
C ALA A 223 -5.53 -11.90 3.21
N LEU A 224 -6.73 -12.20 2.73
CA LEU A 224 -7.31 -11.66 1.50
C LEU A 224 -8.83 -11.59 1.66
N ALA A 225 -9.37 -10.38 1.89
CA ALA A 225 -10.80 -10.19 2.12
C ALA A 225 -11.24 -8.77 1.76
N ASN A 226 -12.56 -8.54 1.70
CA ASN A 226 -13.12 -7.21 1.60
C ASN A 226 -12.76 -6.39 2.86
N THR A 227 -12.49 -5.10 2.70
CA THR A 227 -12.15 -4.22 3.83
C THR A 227 -13.23 -4.26 4.91
N SER A 228 -14.50 -4.27 4.52
CA SER A 228 -15.63 -4.37 5.45
C SER A 228 -15.69 -5.70 6.22
N GLU A 229 -15.24 -6.81 5.63
CA GLU A 229 -15.17 -8.12 6.28
C GLU A 229 -14.00 -8.16 7.28
N LEU A 230 -12.85 -7.60 6.91
CA LEU A 230 -11.70 -7.46 7.80
C LEU A 230 -12.06 -6.67 9.05
N LEU A 231 -12.74 -5.54 8.90
CA LEU A 231 -13.17 -4.70 10.02
C LEU A 231 -14.22 -5.37 10.91
N LYS A 232 -15.11 -6.19 10.32
CA LYS A 232 -16.11 -6.96 11.10
C LYS A 232 -15.51 -8.14 11.86
N ALA A 233 -14.44 -8.74 11.33
CA ALA A 233 -13.75 -9.87 11.96
C ALA A 233 -12.86 -9.44 13.15
N ALA A 234 -12.50 -8.15 13.21
CA ALA A 234 -11.79 -7.58 14.35
C ALA A 234 -12.67 -7.51 15.60
N SER A 235 -12.04 -7.32 16.74
CA SER A 235 -12.73 -6.93 17.98
C SER A 235 -13.65 -5.73 17.69
N SER A 236 -14.90 -5.78 18.15
CA SER A 236 -15.88 -4.73 17.82
C SER A 236 -15.47 -3.36 18.35
N ASN A 237 -14.74 -3.33 19.47
CA ASN A 237 -14.31 -2.12 20.15
C ASN A 237 -12.87 -2.27 20.69
N VAL A 238 -12.24 -1.12 20.92
CA VAL A 238 -10.94 -1.02 21.59
C VAL A 238 -11.10 -0.04 22.76
N LEU A 239 -10.84 -0.51 23.97
CA LEU A 239 -10.70 0.33 25.14
C LEU A 239 -9.29 0.90 25.16
N ARG A 240 -9.16 2.23 25.04
CA ARG A 240 -7.89 2.96 25.04
C ARG A 240 -7.84 3.92 26.23
N PHE A 241 -6.71 3.95 26.93
CA PHE A 241 -6.49 4.88 28.04
C PHE A 241 -4.98 5.08 28.27
N LYS A 242 -4.63 6.01 29.14
CA LYS A 242 -3.25 6.25 29.60
C LYS A 242 -3.08 5.83 31.03
N ILE A 243 -1.90 5.29 31.37
CA ILE A 243 -1.46 5.00 32.75
C ILE A 243 -0.04 5.53 32.97
N ASP A 244 0.26 5.87 34.24
CA ASP A 244 1.59 6.33 34.66
C ASP A 244 2.43 5.21 35.29
N SER A 245 1.85 4.05 35.51
CA SER A 245 2.48 2.89 36.17
C SER A 245 2.47 1.67 35.27
N GLU A 246 3.30 0.68 35.54
CA GLU A 246 3.32 -0.58 34.81
C GLU A 246 2.05 -1.40 35.01
N LEU A 247 1.58 -2.00 33.91
CA LEU A 247 0.42 -2.90 33.95
C LEU A 247 0.82 -4.25 34.54
N PRO A 248 -0.02 -4.87 35.44
CA PRO A 248 0.20 -6.24 35.90
C PRO A 248 0.32 -7.21 34.71
N ARG A 249 1.21 -8.20 34.77
CA ARG A 249 1.52 -9.14 33.68
C ARG A 249 0.28 -9.76 33.03
N HIS A 250 -0.67 -10.22 33.86
CA HIS A 250 -1.90 -10.86 33.36
C HIS A 250 -2.81 -9.94 32.54
N LEU A 251 -2.69 -8.61 32.70
CA LEU A 251 -3.36 -7.60 31.89
C LEU A 251 -2.48 -7.20 30.70
N ALA A 252 -1.18 -7.09 30.92
CA ALA A 252 -0.22 -6.72 29.87
C ALA A 252 -0.23 -7.73 28.69
N ASP A 253 -0.39 -9.02 28.97
CA ASP A 253 -0.47 -10.08 27.96
C ASP A 253 -1.69 -9.94 27.03
N LYS A 254 -2.74 -9.26 27.50
CA LYS A 254 -3.98 -9.00 26.73
C LYS A 254 -4.01 -7.62 26.07
N ALA A 255 -3.08 -6.74 26.47
CA ALA A 255 -3.05 -5.34 26.04
C ALA A 255 -2.01 -5.11 24.95
N ARG A 256 -2.23 -4.05 24.18
CA ARG A 256 -1.19 -3.40 23.38
C ARG A 256 -0.74 -2.17 24.15
N ILE A 257 0.56 -2.06 24.41
CA ILE A 257 1.14 -0.97 25.19
C ILE A 257 2.12 -0.20 24.34
N THR A 258 1.90 1.11 24.22
CA THR A 258 2.78 2.04 23.50
C THR A 258 3.07 3.24 24.41
N GLY A 259 4.23 3.23 25.06
CA GLY A 259 4.56 4.23 26.07
C GLY A 259 3.54 4.18 27.23
N ARG A 260 2.81 5.30 27.47
CA ARG A 260 1.75 5.40 28.49
C ARG A 260 0.38 4.94 27.99
N ILE A 261 0.21 4.67 26.69
CA ILE A 261 -1.07 4.31 26.09
C ILE A 261 -1.23 2.80 26.17
N VAL A 262 -2.37 2.38 26.72
CA VAL A 262 -2.80 0.99 26.81
C VAL A 262 -4.07 0.81 25.99
N GLN A 263 -4.15 -0.28 25.24
CA GLN A 263 -5.28 -0.62 24.40
C GLN A 263 -5.67 -2.07 24.64
N PHE A 264 -6.93 -2.31 24.99
CA PHE A 264 -7.52 -3.64 25.11
C PHE A 264 -8.53 -3.88 24.00
N PRO A 265 -8.40 -4.92 23.19
CA PRO A 265 -9.48 -5.34 22.29
C PRO A 265 -10.66 -5.87 23.14
N ALA A 266 -11.88 -5.48 22.76
CA ALA A 266 -13.09 -5.90 23.44
C ALA A 266 -14.21 -6.19 22.43
N HIS A 267 -14.92 -7.31 22.63
CA HIS A 267 -16.02 -7.72 21.75
C HIS A 267 -17.37 -7.14 22.20
N ASN A 268 -17.50 -6.80 23.47
CA ASN A 268 -18.74 -6.29 24.05
C ASN A 268 -18.49 -5.37 25.24
N ALA A 269 -19.55 -4.74 25.73
CA ALA A 269 -19.49 -3.81 26.87
C ALA A 269 -19.03 -4.48 28.18
N ASN A 270 -19.38 -5.76 28.39
CA ASN A 270 -19.01 -6.48 29.63
C ASN A 270 -17.49 -6.69 29.70
N GLU A 271 -16.82 -6.95 28.58
CA GLU A 271 -15.35 -7.06 28.55
C GLU A 271 -14.68 -5.73 28.89
N ILE A 272 -15.23 -4.62 28.40
CA ILE A 272 -14.74 -3.28 28.72
C ILE A 272 -14.87 -3.01 30.23
N GLU A 273 -16.02 -3.36 30.81
CA GLU A 273 -16.26 -3.22 32.26
C GLU A 273 -15.28 -4.08 33.08
N GLN A 274 -15.06 -5.33 32.65
CA GLN A 274 -14.09 -6.23 33.30
C GLN A 274 -12.66 -5.66 33.25
N TYR A 275 -12.23 -5.09 32.12
CA TYR A 275 -10.92 -4.46 32.04
C TYR A 275 -10.80 -3.24 32.96
N LEU A 276 -11.82 -2.39 32.98
CA LEU A 276 -11.84 -1.21 33.87
C LEU A 276 -11.86 -1.61 35.36
N ALA A 277 -12.61 -2.65 35.72
CA ALA A 277 -12.62 -3.20 37.05
C ALA A 277 -11.24 -3.75 37.45
N ALA A 278 -10.62 -4.57 36.60
CA ALA A 278 -9.30 -5.13 36.86
C ALA A 278 -8.20 -4.06 37.02
N ILE A 279 -8.27 -2.97 36.23
CA ILE A 279 -7.36 -1.83 36.37
C ILE A 279 -7.54 -1.16 37.74
N ARG A 280 -8.78 -0.97 38.18
CA ARG A 280 -9.10 -0.37 39.47
C ARG A 280 -8.65 -1.25 40.62
N GLU A 281 -8.88 -2.58 40.54
CA GLU A 281 -8.43 -3.56 41.54
C GLU A 281 -6.89 -3.60 41.66
N ALA A 282 -6.19 -3.38 40.56
CA ALA A 282 -4.73 -3.25 40.54
C ALA A 282 -4.23 -1.91 41.12
N GLY A 283 -5.12 -1.04 41.62
CA GLY A 283 -4.74 0.28 42.15
C GLY A 283 -4.28 1.28 41.12
N LEU A 284 -4.56 1.02 39.82
CA LEU A 284 -4.16 1.89 38.72
C LEU A 284 -5.26 2.90 38.37
N VAL A 285 -4.85 4.09 37.94
CA VAL A 285 -5.76 5.14 37.50
C VAL A 285 -5.66 5.26 35.99
N ALA A 286 -6.75 4.90 35.28
CA ALA A 286 -6.88 5.11 33.85
C ALA A 286 -7.22 6.58 33.57
N GLN A 287 -6.39 7.24 32.74
CA GLN A 287 -6.59 8.62 32.29
C GLN A 287 -7.00 8.60 30.82
N ASP A 288 -7.75 9.63 30.39
CA ASP A 288 -8.17 9.80 28.98
C ASP A 288 -8.81 8.53 28.41
N VAL A 289 -9.80 7.97 29.12
CA VAL A 289 -10.48 6.73 28.73
C VAL A 289 -11.34 6.96 27.50
N GLU A 290 -11.07 6.21 26.44
CA GLU A 290 -11.77 6.25 25.17
C GLU A 290 -12.19 4.84 24.75
N ILE A 291 -13.40 4.71 24.24
CA ILE A 291 -13.88 3.49 23.58
C ILE A 291 -14.08 3.83 22.10
N ARG A 292 -13.27 3.21 21.24
CA ARG A 292 -13.37 3.39 19.79
C ARG A 292 -13.71 2.06 19.09
N LYS A 293 -14.20 2.13 17.88
CA LYS A 293 -14.30 0.96 17.03
C LYS A 293 -12.89 0.52 16.61
N ALA A 294 -12.72 -0.78 16.42
CA ALA A 294 -11.50 -1.29 15.82
C ALA A 294 -11.39 -0.80 14.37
N ASP A 295 -10.19 -0.42 13.98
CA ASP A 295 -9.83 0.04 12.65
C ASP A 295 -8.93 -0.98 11.92
N LEU A 296 -8.54 -0.66 10.70
CA LEU A 296 -7.68 -1.54 9.91
C LEU A 296 -6.29 -1.73 10.54
N GLU A 297 -5.82 -0.79 11.37
CA GLU A 297 -4.56 -0.93 12.09
C GLU A 297 -4.65 -2.06 13.13
N ASP A 298 -5.76 -2.14 13.85
CA ASP A 298 -6.01 -3.22 14.82
C ASP A 298 -6.03 -4.58 14.13
N VAL A 299 -6.78 -4.68 13.00
CA VAL A 299 -6.83 -5.89 12.18
C VAL A 299 -5.45 -6.29 11.70
N PHE A 300 -4.70 -5.34 11.16
CA PHE A 300 -3.37 -5.57 10.62
C PHE A 300 -2.41 -6.12 11.67
N LEU A 301 -2.41 -5.55 12.88
CA LEU A 301 -1.58 -6.01 13.98
C LEU A 301 -1.96 -7.42 14.45
N ASP A 302 -3.27 -7.75 14.48
CA ASP A 302 -3.74 -9.09 14.84
C ASP A 302 -3.35 -10.14 13.81
N VAL A 303 -3.51 -9.85 12.51
CA VAL A 303 -3.07 -10.74 11.42
C VAL A 303 -1.55 -10.93 11.48
N MET A 304 -0.79 -9.84 11.67
CA MET A 304 0.68 -9.92 11.70
C MET A 304 1.20 -10.64 12.95
N SER A 305 0.49 -10.61 14.08
CA SER A 305 0.85 -11.37 15.29
C SER A 305 0.37 -12.83 15.28
N GLY A 306 -0.45 -13.23 14.29
CA GLY A 306 -1.03 -14.57 14.19
C GLY A 306 -2.16 -14.81 15.20
N LYS A 307 -2.76 -13.76 15.75
CA LYS A 307 -3.86 -13.84 16.71
C LYS A 307 -5.25 -13.86 16.07
N SER A 308 -5.36 -13.49 14.80
CA SER A 308 -6.64 -13.45 14.08
C SER A 308 -6.93 -14.75 13.35
N GLY A 309 -8.18 -15.24 13.43
CA GLY A 309 -8.69 -16.37 12.65
C GLY A 309 -9.02 -16.02 11.18
N VAL A 310 -8.60 -14.86 10.67
CA VAL A 310 -8.76 -14.47 9.27
C VAL A 310 -7.63 -15.13 8.48
N THR A 311 -7.89 -16.30 7.92
CA THR A 311 -6.98 -17.00 7.01
C THR A 311 -7.32 -16.68 5.56
N ALA A 312 -6.29 -16.65 4.69
CA ALA A 312 -6.42 -16.54 3.23
C ALA A 312 -7.09 -17.76 2.62
#